data_68e3f946ce80c1d2c7419755b327062a
#
_entry.id   68e3f946ce80c1d2c7419755b327062a
#
_cell.length_a   1.000
_cell.length_b   1.000
_cell.length_c   1.000
_cell.angle_alpha   90.00
_cell.angle_beta   90.00
_cell.angle_gamma   90.00
#
_symmetry.space_group_name_H-M   'P 1'
#
loop_
_entity.id
_entity.type
_entity.pdbx_description
1 polymer ?
#
loop_
_entity_poly.entity_id
_entity_poly.type
_entity_poly.pdbx_seq_one_letter_code
_entity_poly.pdbx_strand_id
1 'polypeptide(L)'
;MPHNKQSLKINFNCNNMIDPIKKIILKHPKTAFINQKKINKEFNTLNFTEAPDFNESLNEYDSFIKILDSFGIEKYFLEKNDSTSIDSIYTHDPLVITNKGVVLCNMGKVNRTSESKAIKEFLIELKIPILGEITSPGKLEGGDIVWINKRTVAVGTGYRT
;
A
#
# COMPACT_ATOMS: atom_id res chain seq x y z
N MET A 1 -18.83 8.17 29.09
CA MET A 1 -17.46 8.66 29.34
C MET A 1 -16.76 8.75 28.00
N PRO A 2 -16.24 9.88 27.55
CA PRO A 2 -15.57 9.97 26.27
C PRO A 2 -14.20 9.29 26.40
N HIS A 3 -13.97 8.26 25.61
CA HIS A 3 -12.65 7.66 25.45
C HIS A 3 -11.70 8.69 24.88
N ASN A 4 -10.76 9.11 25.71
CA ASN A 4 -9.65 9.99 25.37
C ASN A 4 -8.73 9.22 24.39
N LYS A 5 -8.97 9.32 23.10
CA LYS A 5 -8.04 8.86 22.06
C LYS A 5 -6.83 9.80 22.10
N GLN A 6 -5.88 9.52 22.99
CA GLN A 6 -4.54 10.11 22.88
C GLN A 6 -4.03 9.79 21.46
N SER A 7 -3.86 10.83 20.67
CA SER A 7 -3.38 10.74 19.31
C SER A 7 -1.90 10.37 19.31
N LEU A 8 -1.60 9.10 19.27
CA LEU A 8 -0.24 8.60 19.08
C LEU A 8 0.26 9.07 17.72
N LYS A 9 1.24 9.97 17.73
CA LYS A 9 1.97 10.33 16.51
C LYS A 9 2.82 9.13 16.12
N ILE A 10 2.45 8.47 15.03
CA ILE A 10 3.21 7.31 14.54
C ILE A 10 4.58 7.77 14.05
N ASN A 11 5.62 7.17 14.60
CA ASN A 11 6.96 7.37 14.09
C ASN A 11 7.12 6.54 12.81
N PHE A 12 7.37 7.18 11.69
CA PHE A 12 7.53 6.55 10.38
C PHE A 12 8.89 6.96 9.79
N ASN A 13 9.51 6.09 9.03
CA ASN A 13 10.74 6.36 8.30
C ASN A 13 10.97 5.26 7.25
N CYS A 14 11.28 5.66 6.03
CA CYS A 14 11.77 4.76 5.01
C CYS A 14 12.71 5.54 4.09
N ASN A 15 14.00 5.28 4.14
CA ASN A 15 15.01 5.94 3.34
C ASN A 15 16.17 5.01 2.95
N ASN A 16 15.93 3.72 3.03
CA ASN A 16 16.82 2.66 2.55
C ASN A 16 16.01 1.37 2.32
N MET A 17 16.63 0.38 1.70
CA MET A 17 16.00 -0.88 1.31
C MET A 17 16.56 -2.10 2.07
N ILE A 18 17.38 -1.88 3.09
CA ILE A 18 18.15 -2.96 3.76
C ILE A 18 17.96 -3.03 5.28
N ASP A 19 17.48 -1.97 5.91
CA ASP A 19 17.22 -1.98 7.35
C ASP A 19 16.03 -2.88 7.69
N PRO A 20 16.00 -3.50 8.86
CA PRO A 20 14.87 -4.30 9.31
C PRO A 20 13.57 -3.50 9.33
N ILE A 21 12.52 -4.09 8.77
CA ILE A 21 11.17 -3.51 8.80
C ILE A 21 10.67 -3.51 10.24
N LYS A 22 10.22 -2.35 10.73
CA LYS A 22 9.62 -2.21 12.07
C LYS A 22 8.12 -1.98 12.02
N LYS A 23 7.66 -1.30 10.97
CA LYS A 23 6.24 -0.96 10.75
C LYS A 23 5.91 -1.16 9.28
N ILE A 24 4.72 -1.67 9.00
CA ILE A 24 4.29 -1.94 7.64
C ILE A 24 2.80 -1.62 7.47
N ILE A 25 2.45 -1.05 6.32
CA ILE A 25 1.07 -0.88 5.88
C ILE A 25 0.73 -2.05 4.96
N LEU A 26 -0.36 -2.71 5.26
CA LEU A 26 -0.83 -3.91 4.57
C LEU A 26 -2.30 -3.77 4.18
N LYS A 27 -2.74 -4.56 3.22
CA LYS A 27 -4.15 -4.73 2.93
C LYS A 27 -4.47 -6.22 2.81
N HIS A 28 -5.25 -6.72 3.75
CA HIS A 28 -5.61 -8.13 3.81
C HIS A 28 -6.53 -8.53 2.63
N PRO A 29 -6.44 -9.73 2.07
CA PRO A 29 -7.38 -10.21 1.03
C PRO A 29 -8.85 -10.04 1.44
N LYS A 30 -9.16 -10.18 2.72
CA LYS A 30 -10.50 -9.92 3.28
C LYS A 30 -11.04 -8.52 2.93
N THR A 31 -10.18 -7.50 2.83
CA THR A 31 -10.55 -6.11 2.52
C THR A 31 -10.18 -5.68 1.11
N ALA A 32 -9.24 -6.36 0.46
CA ALA A 32 -8.86 -6.14 -0.94
C ALA A 32 -9.77 -6.91 -1.91
N PHE A 33 -9.84 -8.24 -1.72
CA PHE A 33 -10.58 -9.16 -2.58
C PHE A 33 -12.06 -9.24 -2.21
N ILE A 34 -12.38 -9.12 -0.90
CA ILE A 34 -13.74 -9.13 -0.34
C ILE A 34 -14.43 -10.49 -0.45
N ASN A 35 -14.45 -11.09 -1.63
CA ASN A 35 -15.02 -12.40 -1.92
C ASN A 35 -14.64 -12.90 -3.32
N GLN A 36 -14.92 -14.18 -3.60
CA GLN A 36 -14.64 -14.81 -4.89
C GLN A 36 -15.34 -14.12 -6.07
N LYS A 37 -16.54 -13.58 -5.85
CA LYS A 37 -17.30 -12.90 -6.92
C LYS A 37 -16.57 -11.66 -7.43
N LYS A 38 -15.96 -10.86 -6.53
CA LYS A 38 -15.15 -9.69 -6.93
C LYS A 38 -13.88 -10.13 -7.67
N ILE A 39 -13.20 -11.16 -7.19
CA ILE A 39 -12.03 -11.74 -7.88
C ILE A 39 -12.40 -12.12 -9.32
N ASN A 40 -13.44 -12.96 -9.48
CA ASN A 40 -13.87 -13.44 -10.80
C ASN A 40 -14.29 -12.32 -11.77
N LYS A 41 -14.76 -11.19 -11.22
CA LYS A 41 -15.13 -10.01 -12.01
C LYS A 41 -13.92 -9.23 -12.51
N GLU A 42 -12.84 -9.18 -11.70
CA GLU A 42 -11.77 -8.19 -11.90
C GLU A 42 -10.46 -8.80 -12.41
N PHE A 43 -10.16 -10.09 -12.14
CA PHE A 43 -8.86 -10.69 -12.38
C PHE A 43 -8.35 -10.55 -13.82
N ASN A 44 -9.22 -10.79 -14.82
CA ASN A 44 -8.86 -10.67 -16.23
C ASN A 44 -8.50 -9.24 -16.64
N THR A 45 -9.31 -8.26 -16.20
CA THR A 45 -9.07 -6.84 -16.53
C THR A 45 -7.84 -6.27 -15.84
N LEU A 46 -7.37 -6.94 -14.80
CA LEU A 46 -6.17 -6.59 -14.03
C LEU A 46 -4.94 -7.39 -14.47
N ASN A 47 -5.08 -8.27 -15.47
CA ASN A 47 -4.02 -9.11 -16.04
C ASN A 47 -3.44 -10.12 -15.04
N PHE A 48 -4.26 -10.67 -14.15
CA PHE A 48 -3.89 -11.86 -13.40
C PHE A 48 -3.84 -13.05 -14.35
N THR A 49 -2.89 -13.95 -14.18
CA THR A 49 -2.74 -15.17 -15.00
C THR A 49 -3.89 -16.14 -14.79
N GLU A 50 -4.43 -16.17 -13.59
CA GLU A 50 -5.60 -16.94 -13.18
C GLU A 50 -6.34 -16.25 -12.05
N ALA A 51 -7.60 -16.64 -11.83
CA ALA A 51 -8.38 -16.10 -10.71
C ALA A 51 -7.87 -16.70 -9.39
N PRO A 52 -7.37 -15.89 -8.44
CA PRO A 52 -7.02 -16.39 -7.12
C PRO A 52 -8.23 -17.05 -6.43
N ASP A 53 -7.99 -18.13 -5.67
CA ASP A 53 -8.98 -18.63 -4.74
C ASP A 53 -9.05 -17.75 -3.50
N PHE A 54 -10.24 -17.31 -3.13
CA PHE A 54 -10.42 -16.40 -2.01
C PHE A 54 -10.01 -16.99 -0.67
N ASN A 55 -10.40 -18.27 -0.41
CA ASN A 55 -10.11 -18.91 0.88
C ASN A 55 -8.62 -19.26 1.00
N GLU A 56 -8.01 -19.72 -0.09
CA GLU A 56 -6.58 -19.97 -0.14
C GLU A 56 -5.79 -18.69 0.10
N SER A 57 -6.17 -17.59 -0.57
CA SER A 57 -5.57 -16.27 -0.36
C SER A 57 -5.66 -15.78 1.09
N LEU A 58 -6.76 -16.05 1.78
CA LEU A 58 -6.90 -15.74 3.21
C LEU A 58 -5.88 -16.55 4.04
N ASN A 59 -5.80 -17.84 3.83
CA ASN A 59 -4.92 -18.75 4.59
C ASN A 59 -3.43 -18.43 4.38
N GLU A 60 -3.04 -18.16 3.13
CA GLU A 60 -1.68 -17.77 2.79
C GLU A 60 -1.31 -16.42 3.43
N TYR A 61 -2.22 -15.45 3.34
CA TYR A 61 -1.98 -14.13 3.92
C TYR A 61 -1.91 -14.18 5.46
N ASP A 62 -2.75 -14.97 6.11
CA ASP A 62 -2.68 -15.20 7.55
C ASP A 62 -1.34 -15.87 7.95
N SER A 63 -0.82 -16.75 7.11
CA SER A 63 0.49 -17.35 7.30
C SER A 63 1.62 -16.31 7.17
N PHE A 64 1.52 -15.43 6.18
CA PHE A 64 2.42 -14.29 6.03
C PHE A 64 2.37 -13.35 7.25
N ILE A 65 1.17 -13.04 7.77
CA ILE A 65 1.02 -12.24 8.99
C ILE A 65 1.75 -12.89 10.19
N LYS A 66 1.65 -14.19 10.37
CA LYS A 66 2.36 -14.92 11.45
C LYS A 66 3.87 -14.79 11.32
N ILE A 67 4.40 -14.78 10.10
CA ILE A 67 5.83 -14.54 9.86
C ILE A 67 6.20 -13.11 10.32
N LEU A 68 5.44 -12.10 9.92
CA LEU A 68 5.68 -10.72 10.36
C LEU A 68 5.60 -10.58 11.89
N ASP A 69 4.67 -11.29 12.54
CA ASP A 69 4.53 -11.33 14.00
C ASP A 69 5.78 -11.91 14.68
N SER A 70 6.39 -12.96 14.10
CA SER A 70 7.60 -13.57 14.64
C SER A 70 8.81 -12.62 14.65
N PHE A 71 8.80 -11.60 13.80
CA PHE A 71 9.81 -10.52 13.77
C PHE A 71 9.41 -9.29 14.59
N GLY A 72 8.26 -9.29 15.26
CA GLY A 72 7.78 -8.16 16.06
C GLY A 72 7.41 -6.92 15.22
N ILE A 73 7.03 -7.10 13.96
CA ILE A 73 6.68 -6.01 13.04
C ILE A 73 5.29 -5.47 13.37
N GLU A 74 5.20 -4.17 13.64
CA GLU A 74 3.94 -3.47 13.84
C GLU A 74 3.19 -3.30 12.52
N LYS A 75 1.94 -3.77 12.46
CA LYS A 75 1.14 -3.82 11.23
C LYS A 75 -0.03 -2.84 11.29
N TYR A 76 -0.24 -2.13 10.19
CA TYR A 76 -1.36 -1.23 9.97
C TYR A 76 -2.15 -1.73 8.76
N PHE A 77 -3.44 -1.98 8.91
CA PHE A 77 -4.24 -2.55 7.85
C PHE A 77 -5.16 -1.51 7.20
N LEU A 78 -5.11 -1.46 5.87
CA LEU A 78 -6.04 -0.67 5.08
C LEU A 78 -7.41 -1.33 5.07
N GLU A 79 -8.42 -0.54 5.37
CA GLU A 79 -9.81 -0.96 5.34
C GLU A 79 -10.32 -1.19 3.91
N LYS A 80 -11.48 -1.85 3.84
CA LYS A 80 -12.23 -2.00 2.60
C LYS A 80 -12.53 -0.62 2.00
N ASN A 81 -12.30 -0.48 0.69
CA ASN A 81 -12.69 0.71 -0.06
C ASN A 81 -13.28 0.29 -1.41
N ASP A 82 -14.54 0.63 -1.64
CA ASP A 82 -15.29 0.18 -2.83
C ASP A 82 -14.80 0.82 -4.14
N SER A 83 -13.98 1.87 -4.07
CA SER A 83 -13.36 2.48 -5.24
C SER A 83 -12.08 1.78 -5.71
N THR A 84 -11.56 0.80 -4.92
CA THR A 84 -10.31 0.10 -5.24
C THR A 84 -10.58 -1.30 -5.79
N SER A 85 -9.71 -1.72 -6.71
CA SER A 85 -9.73 -3.08 -7.27
C SER A 85 -9.05 -4.10 -6.36
N ILE A 86 -9.04 -5.38 -6.76
CA ILE A 86 -8.29 -6.43 -6.05
C ILE A 86 -6.78 -6.16 -6.05
N ASP A 87 -6.23 -5.41 -7.03
CA ASP A 87 -4.83 -4.98 -7.03
C ASP A 87 -4.44 -4.13 -5.82
N SER A 88 -5.41 -3.56 -5.12
CA SER A 88 -5.13 -2.76 -3.91
C SER A 88 -4.47 -3.54 -2.77
N ILE A 89 -4.33 -4.86 -2.90
CA ILE A 89 -3.50 -5.69 -2.02
C ILE A 89 -2.01 -5.29 -2.08
N TYR A 90 -1.55 -4.74 -3.21
CA TYR A 90 -0.17 -4.28 -3.41
C TYR A 90 0.01 -2.85 -2.90
N THR A 91 0.15 -2.70 -1.60
CA THR A 91 0.16 -1.40 -0.89
C THR A 91 1.42 -0.56 -1.10
N HIS A 92 2.44 -1.11 -1.76
CA HIS A 92 3.72 -0.42 -1.99
C HIS A 92 3.63 0.65 -3.08
N ASP A 93 2.85 0.39 -4.15
CA ASP A 93 2.85 1.22 -5.35
C ASP A 93 2.17 2.60 -5.22
N PRO A 94 1.11 2.78 -4.39
CA PRO A 94 0.38 4.05 -4.32
C PRO A 94 1.15 5.19 -3.66
N LEU A 95 2.28 4.93 -3.01
CA LEU A 95 3.00 5.94 -2.24
C LEU A 95 4.50 5.66 -2.11
N VAL A 96 5.26 6.72 -1.85
CA VAL A 96 6.67 6.63 -1.45
C VAL A 96 6.83 7.23 -0.05
N ILE A 97 7.28 6.41 0.90
CA ILE A 97 7.54 6.86 2.28
C ILE A 97 8.96 7.43 2.37
N THR A 98 9.08 8.56 3.05
CA THR A 98 10.36 9.20 3.39
C THR A 98 10.45 9.45 4.90
N ASN A 99 11.58 9.93 5.39
CA ASN A 99 11.75 10.33 6.79
C ASN A 99 11.00 11.62 7.18
N LYS A 100 10.39 12.33 6.21
CA LYS A 100 9.68 13.59 6.43
C LYS A 100 8.18 13.48 6.21
N GLY A 101 7.74 12.44 5.53
CA GLY A 101 6.35 12.24 5.13
C GLY A 101 6.25 11.35 3.91
N VAL A 102 5.14 11.42 3.23
CA VAL A 102 4.78 10.55 2.10
C VAL A 102 4.57 11.38 0.85
N VAL A 103 5.06 10.90 -0.28
CA VAL A 103 4.67 11.36 -1.61
C VAL A 103 3.64 10.38 -2.16
N LEU A 104 2.45 10.87 -2.51
CA LEU A 104 1.41 10.08 -3.14
C LEU A 104 1.71 9.90 -4.62
N CYS A 105 1.57 8.69 -5.12
CA CYS A 105 1.84 8.35 -6.50
C CYS A 105 0.60 8.54 -7.37
N ASN A 106 0.80 8.85 -8.65
CA ASN A 106 -0.24 8.79 -9.66
C ASN A 106 -0.03 7.51 -10.47
N MET A 107 -0.82 6.49 -10.16
CA MET A 107 -0.66 5.14 -10.71
C MET A 107 -0.77 5.12 -12.23
N GLY A 108 0.17 4.47 -12.90
CA GLY A 108 0.15 4.31 -14.35
C GLY A 108 -0.90 3.31 -14.85
N LYS A 109 -1.27 2.31 -14.02
CA LYS A 109 -2.36 1.37 -14.30
C LYS A 109 -3.70 2.03 -13.95
N VAL A 110 -4.52 2.29 -14.98
CA VAL A 110 -5.78 3.05 -14.86
C VAL A 110 -6.70 2.49 -13.76
N ASN A 111 -6.79 1.16 -13.66
CA ASN A 111 -7.65 0.48 -12.65
C ASN A 111 -7.15 0.64 -11.22
N ARG A 112 -5.98 1.27 -11.00
CA ARG A 112 -5.37 1.49 -9.68
C ARG A 112 -5.29 2.97 -9.29
N THR A 113 -5.74 3.88 -10.13
CA THR A 113 -5.62 5.34 -9.90
C THR A 113 -6.35 5.82 -8.64
N SER A 114 -7.38 5.11 -8.18
CA SER A 114 -8.11 5.41 -6.95
C SER A 114 -7.36 5.04 -5.66
N GLU A 115 -6.33 4.19 -5.75
CA GLU A 115 -5.64 3.67 -4.57
C GLU A 115 -4.89 4.76 -3.79
N SER A 116 -4.26 5.71 -4.50
CA SER A 116 -3.54 6.82 -3.86
C SER A 116 -4.47 7.71 -3.03
N LYS A 117 -5.71 7.94 -3.51
CA LYS A 117 -6.72 8.66 -2.75
C LYS A 117 -7.18 7.86 -1.53
N ALA A 118 -7.42 6.58 -1.69
CA ALA A 118 -7.86 5.71 -0.59
C ALA A 118 -6.80 5.61 0.53
N ILE A 119 -5.52 5.48 0.17
CA ILE A 119 -4.45 5.43 1.17
C ILE A 119 -4.18 6.80 1.81
N LYS A 120 -4.43 7.91 1.10
CA LYS A 120 -4.31 9.27 1.63
C LYS A 120 -5.18 9.48 2.87
N GLU A 121 -6.43 9.04 2.84
CA GLU A 121 -7.36 9.14 3.96
C GLU A 121 -6.81 8.39 5.19
N PHE A 122 -6.31 7.21 5.00
CA PHE A 122 -5.67 6.40 6.05
C PHE A 122 -4.41 7.07 6.64
N LEU A 123 -3.56 7.67 5.80
CA LEU A 123 -2.36 8.39 6.27
C LEU A 123 -2.72 9.62 7.11
N ILE A 124 -3.79 10.32 6.77
CA ILE A 124 -4.29 11.46 7.54
C ILE A 124 -4.75 11.01 8.93
N GLU A 125 -5.46 9.89 9.03
CA GLU A 125 -5.88 9.31 10.32
C GLU A 125 -4.67 8.95 11.19
N LEU A 126 -3.61 8.41 10.58
CA LEU A 126 -2.36 8.10 11.24
C LEU A 126 -1.48 9.32 11.53
N LYS A 127 -1.90 10.52 11.11
CA LYS A 127 -1.15 11.78 11.23
C LYS A 127 0.23 11.74 10.56
N ILE A 128 0.35 10.98 9.48
CA ILE A 128 1.55 10.94 8.66
C ILE A 128 1.49 12.11 7.67
N PRO A 129 2.50 13.01 7.64
CA PRO A 129 2.49 14.14 6.75
C PRO A 129 2.54 13.72 5.27
N ILE A 130 1.73 14.37 4.45
CA ILE A 130 1.80 14.25 2.99
C ILE A 130 2.65 15.40 2.46
N LEU A 131 3.78 15.07 1.86
CA LEU A 131 4.75 16.05 1.32
C LEU A 131 4.33 16.58 -0.05
N GLY A 132 3.59 15.77 -0.80
CA GLY A 132 3.13 16.13 -2.13
C GLY A 132 2.46 14.96 -2.82
N GLU A 133 1.98 15.23 -4.02
CA GLU A 133 1.28 14.27 -4.87
C GLU A 133 1.82 14.39 -6.29
N ILE A 134 2.09 13.26 -6.92
CA ILE A 134 2.31 13.23 -8.36
C ILE A 134 0.95 13.35 -9.02
N THR A 135 0.79 14.30 -9.91
CA THR A 135 -0.48 14.57 -10.61
C THR A 135 -0.31 14.43 -12.12
N SER A 136 -1.43 14.18 -12.81
CA SER A 136 -1.44 14.13 -14.28
C SER A 136 -0.79 15.40 -14.90
N PRO A 137 0.02 15.26 -15.96
CA PRO A 137 0.28 14.03 -16.75
C PRO A 137 1.37 13.12 -16.15
N GLY A 138 2.03 13.52 -15.05
CA GLY A 138 3.06 12.72 -14.40
C GLY A 138 2.48 11.41 -13.87
N LYS A 139 3.27 10.34 -13.95
CA LYS A 139 2.95 9.01 -13.42
C LYS A 139 4.09 8.53 -12.54
N LEU A 140 3.77 7.79 -11.50
CA LEU A 140 4.73 7.13 -10.62
C LEU A 140 4.06 5.96 -9.91
N GLU A 141 4.75 4.84 -9.85
CA GLU A 141 4.43 3.72 -8.98
C GLU A 141 5.58 3.53 -7.98
N GLY A 142 5.27 3.40 -6.69
CA GLY A 142 6.27 3.28 -5.62
C GLY A 142 7.20 2.07 -5.79
N GLY A 143 6.73 1.01 -6.46
CA GLY A 143 7.53 -0.15 -6.82
C GLY A 143 8.68 0.14 -7.78
N ASP A 144 8.63 1.27 -8.51
CA ASP A 144 9.70 1.70 -9.40
C ASP A 144 10.77 2.56 -8.70
N ILE A 145 10.65 2.77 -7.36
CA ILE A 145 11.57 3.57 -6.56
C ILE A 145 12.49 2.68 -5.72
N VAL A 146 13.79 2.90 -5.84
CA VAL A 146 14.81 2.27 -5.00
C VAL A 146 15.65 3.33 -4.29
N TRP A 147 15.72 3.27 -2.96
CA TRP A 147 16.60 4.13 -2.16
C TRP A 147 18.06 3.67 -2.29
N ILE A 148 18.89 4.48 -2.94
CA ILE A 148 20.35 4.26 -3.01
C ILE A 148 21.01 4.68 -1.68
N ASN A 149 20.53 5.77 -1.11
CA ASN A 149 20.93 6.28 0.20
C ASN A 149 19.87 7.25 0.73
N LYS A 150 20.09 7.82 1.92
CA LYS A 150 19.14 8.72 2.61
C LYS A 150 18.71 9.97 1.82
N ARG A 151 19.35 10.28 0.69
CA ARG A 151 19.11 11.49 -0.11
C ARG A 151 18.92 11.21 -1.59
N THR A 152 19.12 9.97 -2.02
CA THR A 152 19.15 9.62 -3.44
C THR A 152 18.27 8.42 -3.69
N VAL A 153 17.42 8.52 -4.67
CA VAL A 153 16.61 7.41 -5.19
C VAL A 153 16.99 7.13 -6.64
N ALA A 154 16.93 5.87 -7.04
CA ALA A 154 16.84 5.48 -8.44
C ALA A 154 15.36 5.29 -8.77
N VAL A 155 14.97 5.71 -9.98
CA VAL A 155 13.62 5.58 -10.49
C VAL A 155 13.66 4.76 -11.78
N GLY A 156 13.00 3.61 -11.79
CA GLY A 156 12.77 2.85 -13.01
C GLY A 156 11.72 3.56 -13.87
N THR A 157 12.04 3.83 -15.13
CA THR A 157 11.11 4.51 -16.04
C THR A 157 10.50 3.55 -17.04
N GLY A 158 9.22 3.71 -17.32
CA GLY A 158 8.47 2.87 -18.23
C GLY A 158 7.14 3.54 -18.61
N TYR A 159 6.18 2.74 -19.06
CA TYR A 159 4.87 3.28 -19.43
C TYR A 159 3.97 3.59 -18.22
N ARG A 160 4.32 3.11 -17.02
CA ARG A 160 3.59 3.35 -15.77
C ARG A 160 4.25 4.40 -14.86
N THR A 161 5.55 4.66 -15.11
CA THR A 161 6.35 5.68 -14.39
C THR A 161 7.15 6.49 -15.38
#